data_1d8fb649946b6c8db5246c43e1d647ea
#
_entry.id   1d8fb649946b6c8db5246c43e1d647ea
#
_cell.length_a   1.000
_cell.length_b   1.000
_cell.length_c   1.000
_cell.angle_alpha   90.00
_cell.angle_beta   90.00
_cell.angle_gamma   90.00
#
_symmetry.space_group_name_H-M   'P 1'
#
loop_
_entity.id
_entity.type
_entity.pdbx_description
1 polymer ?
#
loop_
_entity_poly.entity_id
_entity_poly.type
_entity_poly.pdbx_seq_one_letter_code
_entity_poly.pdbx_strand_id
1 'polypeptide(L)'
;MPHPTKLPHRGQAPLKVLLLCTADQGGGAAEACRRLLDALGAIGVEARLLVLRKGTDDARIASVARTPLGRLWGRLAFVGERLEIYLRNGRDRSRLFRVSTARLGFDLSEHPWVREADVLHLHWINQGLLSLDALRRLSKLGKPIFSTLHDLWAATGICHLPLEFSPEGSSLCPRYEVGCGLCPLLGGKKLEDLSRSVWRKKAFLAEPPFSYIAVSRSEARLFERSPLMRSYGAPSVLPNPIDLGLFSPKTALGMPMPDWWQEGRIYLTLVAARLDDDVKGPHLLMAIARELQERYPKLASRISLVLVGAIRREGYFDELALPYVALGSVRDHRQLARIYSLSRALLSTSIYETFGQTLVEALAVGTPVVSFRCGGPEDIILDGTNGYLVPAFETVTYADRLAQLLTTEMKAGEAFSPEVCRRSAERFGAEAVARELYERYQASLTAPSSRS
;
A
#
# COMPACT_ATOMS: atom_id res chain seq x y z
N MET A 1 7.31 2.93 -29.76
CA MET A 1 8.55 2.34 -29.21
C MET A 1 9.13 3.36 -28.25
N PRO A 2 9.27 3.10 -26.96
CA PRO A 2 9.96 4.01 -26.05
C PRO A 2 11.46 3.99 -26.37
N HIS A 3 12.08 5.17 -26.43
CA HIS A 3 13.52 5.33 -26.60
C HIS A 3 14.26 4.61 -25.47
N PRO A 4 15.40 3.95 -25.74
CA PRO A 4 16.19 3.31 -24.68
C PRO A 4 16.69 4.39 -23.72
N THR A 5 16.30 4.24 -22.45
CA THR A 5 16.68 5.09 -21.32
C THR A 5 18.19 5.12 -21.18
N LYS A 6 18.81 6.28 -21.31
CA LYS A 6 20.22 6.46 -21.00
C LYS A 6 20.40 6.34 -19.47
N LEU A 7 20.94 5.21 -19.03
CA LEU A 7 21.50 5.08 -17.68
C LEU A 7 22.57 6.18 -17.47
N PRO A 8 22.87 6.57 -16.21
CA PRO A 8 23.90 7.58 -15.93
C PRO A 8 25.16 7.24 -16.72
N HIS A 9 25.61 8.15 -17.57
CA HIS A 9 26.82 7.98 -18.35
C HIS A 9 27.99 7.80 -17.37
N ARG A 10 28.89 6.85 -17.65
CA ARG A 10 30.16 6.71 -16.93
C ARG A 10 30.86 8.08 -16.92
N GLY A 11 30.91 8.73 -15.73
CA GLY A 11 31.55 10.02 -15.53
C GLY A 11 30.67 11.13 -14.91
N GLN A 12 29.34 10.99 -14.81
CA GLN A 12 28.49 11.87 -14.01
C GLN A 12 28.32 11.33 -12.58
N ALA A 13 28.33 12.23 -11.58
CA ALA A 13 28.02 11.85 -10.21
C ALA A 13 26.60 11.21 -10.15
N PRO A 14 26.42 10.15 -9.35
CA PRO A 14 25.12 9.49 -9.24
C PRO A 14 24.08 10.45 -8.65
N LEU A 15 22.85 10.38 -9.15
CA LEU A 15 21.70 11.09 -8.60
C LEU A 15 21.50 10.65 -7.14
N LYS A 16 21.40 11.62 -6.22
CA LYS A 16 21.18 11.38 -4.78
C LYS A 16 19.71 11.53 -4.44
N VAL A 17 19.06 10.45 -4.07
CA VAL A 17 17.64 10.43 -3.71
C VAL A 17 17.48 10.07 -2.24
N LEU A 18 16.76 10.90 -1.50
CA LEU A 18 16.41 10.62 -0.11
C LEU A 18 14.94 10.25 0.01
N LEU A 19 14.70 9.00 0.35
CA LEU A 19 13.36 8.48 0.68
C LEU A 19 13.05 8.80 2.15
N LEU A 20 11.80 9.14 2.44
CA LEU A 20 11.29 9.40 3.80
C LEU A 20 10.05 8.55 4.06
N CYS A 21 10.10 7.68 5.07
CA CYS A 21 8.99 6.86 5.49
C CYS A 21 8.97 6.71 7.02
N THR A 22 7.82 6.57 7.64
CA THR A 22 7.73 6.45 9.11
C THR A 22 8.40 5.19 9.65
N ALA A 23 8.43 4.12 8.88
CA ALA A 23 9.09 2.87 9.23
C ALA A 23 9.69 2.21 7.99
N ASP A 24 10.69 1.35 8.18
CA ASP A 24 11.28 0.51 7.13
C ASP A 24 10.70 -0.92 7.11
N GLN A 25 9.79 -1.23 8.04
CA GLN A 25 9.11 -2.52 8.16
C GLN A 25 7.67 -2.35 8.65
N GLY A 26 6.82 -3.35 8.39
CA GLY A 26 5.48 -3.44 8.96
C GLY A 26 4.44 -2.61 8.24
N GLY A 27 4.04 -3.04 7.08
CA GLY A 27 2.96 -2.45 6.29
C GLY A 27 3.33 -2.19 4.84
N GLY A 28 2.33 -2.06 3.98
CA GLY A 28 2.52 -1.95 2.53
C GLY A 28 3.37 -0.77 2.10
N ALA A 29 3.22 0.40 2.74
CA ALA A 29 4.00 1.60 2.42
C ALA A 29 5.50 1.43 2.73
N ALA A 30 5.82 0.85 3.89
CA ALA A 30 7.21 0.58 4.30
C ALA A 30 7.87 -0.43 3.36
N GLU A 31 7.15 -1.49 3.01
CA GLU A 31 7.63 -2.51 2.08
C GLU A 31 7.85 -1.95 0.67
N ALA A 32 6.91 -1.17 0.14
CA ALA A 32 7.05 -0.51 -1.16
C ALA A 32 8.24 0.48 -1.18
N CYS A 33 8.41 1.25 -0.10
CA CYS A 33 9.54 2.18 0.04
C CYS A 33 10.88 1.45 0.06
N ARG A 34 10.99 0.32 0.76
CA ARG A 34 12.20 -0.49 0.83
C ARG A 34 12.53 -1.13 -0.51
N ARG A 35 11.53 -1.71 -1.20
CA ARG A 35 11.69 -2.24 -2.56
C ARG A 35 12.15 -1.17 -3.55
N LEU A 36 11.63 0.04 -3.40
CA LEU A 36 12.07 1.17 -4.21
C LEU A 36 13.52 1.57 -3.91
N LEU A 37 13.93 1.59 -2.62
CA LEU A 37 15.32 1.83 -2.23
C LEU A 37 16.28 0.85 -2.91
N ASP A 38 15.93 -0.44 -2.91
CA ASP A 38 16.72 -1.49 -3.54
C ASP A 38 16.75 -1.34 -5.07
N ALA A 39 15.60 -1.07 -5.68
CA ALA A 39 15.46 -0.91 -7.12
C ALA A 39 16.23 0.31 -7.66
N LEU A 40 16.18 1.44 -6.97
CA LEU A 40 16.95 2.64 -7.31
C LEU A 40 18.46 2.37 -7.21
N GLY A 41 18.90 1.68 -6.16
CA GLY A 41 20.29 1.28 -6.00
C GLY A 41 20.77 0.35 -7.13
N ALA A 42 19.91 -0.58 -7.57
CA ALA A 42 20.24 -1.51 -8.66
C ALA A 42 20.46 -0.81 -10.02
N ILE A 43 19.84 0.35 -10.24
CA ILE A 43 20.05 1.16 -11.46
C ILE A 43 21.09 2.28 -11.30
N GLY A 44 21.88 2.28 -10.19
CA GLY A 44 22.99 3.20 -9.98
C GLY A 44 22.62 4.55 -9.35
N VAL A 45 21.44 4.69 -8.75
CA VAL A 45 21.05 5.85 -7.95
C VAL A 45 21.60 5.72 -6.53
N GLU A 46 22.21 6.79 -6.00
CA GLU A 46 22.58 6.86 -4.58
C GLU A 46 21.32 7.11 -3.75
N ALA A 47 20.59 6.05 -3.45
CA ALA A 47 19.35 6.11 -2.68
C ALA A 47 19.61 5.85 -1.19
N ARG A 48 19.02 6.67 -0.32
CA ARG A 48 19.04 6.51 1.15
C ARG A 48 17.62 6.64 1.70
N LEU A 49 17.37 6.10 2.89
CA LEU A 49 16.07 6.14 3.53
C LEU A 49 16.18 6.68 4.97
N LEU A 50 15.43 7.72 5.29
CA LEU A 50 15.24 8.18 6.66
C LEU A 50 13.89 7.71 7.19
N VAL A 51 13.92 7.09 8.38
CA VAL A 51 12.72 6.59 9.07
C VAL A 51 12.66 7.06 10.52
N LEU A 52 11.46 7.09 11.09
CA LEU A 52 11.30 7.26 12.54
C LEU A 52 11.62 5.94 13.27
N ARG A 53 11.08 4.83 12.77
CA ARG A 53 11.27 3.49 13.34
C ARG A 53 12.09 2.63 12.38
N LYS A 54 13.35 2.40 12.74
CA LYS A 54 14.26 1.52 12.02
C LYS A 54 14.21 0.12 12.62
N GLY A 55 13.94 -0.87 11.81
CA GLY A 55 13.88 -2.29 12.17
C GLY A 55 14.89 -3.17 11.45
N THR A 56 15.64 -2.64 10.46
CA THR A 56 16.66 -3.38 9.69
C THR A 56 18.08 -2.86 9.99
N ASP A 57 19.10 -3.67 9.67
CA ASP A 57 20.53 -3.29 9.83
C ASP A 57 21.13 -2.68 8.53
N ASP A 58 20.30 -2.36 7.54
CA ASP A 58 20.76 -1.77 6.28
C ASP A 58 21.42 -0.39 6.55
N ALA A 59 22.65 -0.22 6.07
CA ALA A 59 23.44 1.00 6.24
C ALA A 59 22.86 2.21 5.45
N ARG A 60 22.08 1.95 4.38
CA ARG A 60 21.39 2.99 3.61
C ARG A 60 20.20 3.57 4.36
N ILE A 61 19.78 2.95 5.46
CA ILE A 61 18.63 3.34 6.27
C ILE A 61 19.10 3.93 7.59
N ALA A 62 18.58 5.09 7.97
CA ALA A 62 18.86 5.71 9.25
C ALA A 62 17.58 6.16 9.96
N SER A 63 17.59 6.08 11.30
CA SER A 63 16.50 6.67 12.11
C SER A 63 16.78 8.15 12.33
N VAL A 64 15.74 8.98 12.21
CA VAL A 64 15.77 10.40 12.62
C VAL A 64 15.87 10.54 14.14
N ALA A 65 15.44 9.54 14.89
CA ALA A 65 15.40 9.48 16.35
C ALA A 65 16.66 8.80 16.93
N ARG A 66 17.87 9.18 16.51
CA ARG A 66 19.13 8.54 16.91
C ARG A 66 19.48 8.73 18.39
N THR A 67 19.17 9.90 18.95
CA THR A 67 19.50 10.23 20.34
C THR A 67 18.39 9.79 21.31
N PRO A 68 18.69 9.62 22.61
CA PRO A 68 17.64 9.38 23.62
C PRO A 68 16.56 10.47 23.62
N LEU A 69 16.93 11.74 23.50
CA LEU A 69 15.99 12.87 23.40
C LEU A 69 15.16 12.80 22.11
N GLY A 70 15.76 12.44 20.99
CA GLY A 70 15.03 12.23 19.73
C GLY A 70 14.04 11.08 19.84
N ARG A 71 14.42 9.97 20.50
CA ARG A 71 13.48 8.85 20.74
C ARG A 71 12.32 9.26 21.65
N LEU A 72 12.59 10.03 22.69
CA LEU A 72 11.56 10.58 23.56
C LEU A 72 10.64 11.52 22.79
N TRP A 73 11.20 12.44 21.98
CA TRP A 73 10.42 13.35 21.14
C TRP A 73 9.51 12.58 20.16
N GLY A 74 10.03 11.57 19.46
CA GLY A 74 9.23 10.75 18.56
C GLY A 74 8.05 10.04 19.25
N ARG A 75 8.27 9.57 20.50
CA ARG A 75 7.20 9.00 21.32
C ARG A 75 6.18 10.06 21.72
N LEU A 76 6.62 11.22 22.15
CA LEU A 76 5.74 12.33 22.54
C LEU A 76 4.92 12.83 21.33
N ALA A 77 5.54 12.94 20.16
CA ALA A 77 4.84 13.34 18.92
C ALA A 77 3.75 12.34 18.57
N PHE A 78 4.05 11.04 18.63
CA PHE A 78 3.07 9.98 18.38
C PHE A 78 1.94 9.98 19.40
N VAL A 79 2.26 9.96 20.70
CA VAL A 79 1.26 9.91 21.79
C VAL A 79 0.44 11.18 21.82
N GLY A 80 1.08 12.34 21.65
CA GLY A 80 0.39 13.64 21.63
C GLY A 80 -0.64 13.75 20.51
N GLU A 81 -0.30 13.27 19.31
CA GLU A 81 -1.26 13.23 18.20
C GLU A 81 -2.43 12.28 18.50
N ARG A 82 -2.16 11.07 19.03
CA ARG A 82 -3.22 10.12 19.41
C ARG A 82 -4.11 10.67 20.53
N LEU A 83 -3.54 11.34 21.51
CA LEU A 83 -4.29 11.96 22.60
C LEU A 83 -5.19 13.10 22.08
N GLU A 84 -4.67 13.97 21.18
CA GLU A 84 -5.45 15.01 20.55
C GLU A 84 -6.67 14.43 19.81
N ILE A 85 -6.45 13.41 18.97
CA ILE A 85 -7.51 12.73 18.22
C ILE A 85 -8.53 12.11 19.20
N TYR A 86 -8.06 11.42 20.24
CA TYR A 86 -8.91 10.80 21.25
C TYR A 86 -9.83 11.81 21.94
N LEU A 87 -9.27 12.93 22.41
CA LEU A 87 -10.04 13.98 23.07
C LEU A 87 -11.04 14.65 22.13
N ARG A 88 -10.67 14.84 20.86
CA ARG A 88 -11.52 15.46 19.84
C ARG A 88 -12.59 14.53 19.27
N ASN A 89 -12.40 13.22 19.39
CA ASN A 89 -13.32 12.18 18.91
C ASN A 89 -14.24 11.65 20.03
N GLY A 90 -14.59 12.44 21.02
CA GLY A 90 -15.48 12.02 22.09
C GLY A 90 -14.94 10.86 22.94
N ARG A 91 -13.60 10.72 23.02
CA ARG A 91 -12.87 9.64 23.72
C ARG A 91 -13.05 8.25 23.12
N ASP A 92 -13.43 8.15 21.84
CA ASP A 92 -13.49 6.89 21.11
C ASP A 92 -12.08 6.48 20.63
N ARG A 93 -11.70 5.23 20.91
CA ARG A 93 -10.40 4.65 20.50
C ARG A 93 -10.43 3.97 19.13
N SER A 94 -11.60 3.62 18.61
CA SER A 94 -11.76 2.81 17.41
C SER A 94 -11.15 3.47 16.14
N ARG A 95 -11.08 4.81 16.13
CA ARG A 95 -10.69 5.61 14.97
C ARG A 95 -9.31 6.26 15.06
N LEU A 96 -8.54 5.99 16.14
CA LEU A 96 -7.25 6.64 16.43
C LEU A 96 -6.22 6.50 15.30
N PHE A 97 -6.25 5.41 14.55
CA PHE A 97 -5.29 5.12 13.48
C PHE A 97 -5.84 5.37 12.06
N ARG A 98 -7.09 5.82 11.95
CA ARG A 98 -7.72 6.17 10.66
C ARG A 98 -7.45 7.61 10.23
N VAL A 99 -6.87 8.41 11.12
CA VAL A 99 -6.63 9.85 10.92
C VAL A 99 -5.25 10.26 11.43
N SER A 100 -4.69 11.31 10.84
CA SER A 100 -3.44 11.96 11.26
C SER A 100 -3.53 13.47 11.08
N THR A 101 -3.13 14.21 12.12
CA THR A 101 -3.12 15.68 12.10
C THR A 101 -1.78 16.26 11.68
N ALA A 102 -0.72 15.47 11.79
CA ALA A 102 0.68 15.84 11.52
C ALA A 102 1.07 17.19 12.16
N ARG A 103 0.59 17.45 13.40
CA ARG A 103 0.95 18.69 14.13
C ARG A 103 2.32 18.62 14.77
N LEU A 104 2.73 17.42 15.17
CA LEU A 104 4.00 17.15 15.81
C LEU A 104 4.83 16.19 14.93
N GLY A 105 6.13 16.43 14.87
CA GLY A 105 7.06 15.64 14.09
C GLY A 105 8.47 16.24 14.16
N PHE A 106 9.38 15.67 13.40
CA PHE A 106 10.76 16.15 13.29
C PHE A 106 10.85 17.23 12.22
N ASP A 107 11.71 18.22 12.46
CA ASP A 107 12.21 19.09 11.42
C ASP A 107 13.49 18.48 10.85
N LEU A 108 13.46 18.16 9.57
CA LEU A 108 14.58 17.52 8.88
C LEU A 108 15.29 18.47 7.90
N SER A 109 14.92 19.76 7.86
CA SER A 109 15.48 20.75 6.91
C SER A 109 16.99 20.88 7.01
N GLU A 110 17.57 20.70 8.20
CA GLU A 110 19.00 20.76 8.46
C GLU A 110 19.69 19.39 8.50
N HIS A 111 18.95 18.29 8.29
CA HIS A 111 19.54 16.96 8.34
C HIS A 111 20.56 16.79 7.19
N PRO A 112 21.80 16.27 7.43
CA PRO A 112 22.83 16.16 6.41
C PRO A 112 22.35 15.46 5.14
N TRP A 113 21.65 14.35 5.26
CA TRP A 113 21.11 13.60 4.10
C TRP A 113 20.06 14.39 3.30
N VAL A 114 19.29 15.28 3.97
CA VAL A 114 18.35 16.17 3.27
C VAL A 114 19.13 17.26 2.51
N ARG A 115 20.18 17.78 3.11
CA ARG A 115 21.05 18.77 2.46
C ARG A 115 21.80 18.20 1.25
N GLU A 116 22.29 16.98 1.35
CA GLU A 116 23.05 16.28 0.30
C GLU A 116 22.18 15.78 -0.86
N ALA A 117 20.91 15.46 -0.61
CA ALA A 117 20.01 14.91 -1.62
C ALA A 117 19.70 15.91 -2.74
N ASP A 118 19.62 15.43 -3.96
CA ASP A 118 19.12 16.17 -5.12
C ASP A 118 17.58 16.16 -5.16
N VAL A 119 16.97 15.05 -4.74
CA VAL A 119 15.52 14.81 -4.72
C VAL A 119 15.10 14.26 -3.37
N LEU A 120 13.98 14.77 -2.84
CA LEU A 120 13.32 14.20 -1.67
C LEU A 120 12.11 13.39 -2.15
N HIS A 121 11.91 12.18 -1.63
CA HIS A 121 10.77 11.35 -1.98
C HIS A 121 10.04 10.86 -0.73
N LEU A 122 8.84 11.39 -0.54
CA LEU A 122 7.98 11.08 0.60
C LEU A 122 7.15 9.84 0.30
N HIS A 123 7.10 8.91 1.25
CA HIS A 123 6.16 7.81 1.26
C HIS A 123 5.11 8.04 2.35
N TRP A 124 5.10 7.23 3.40
CA TRP A 124 4.17 7.43 4.51
C TRP A 124 4.86 8.15 5.67
N ILE A 125 4.50 9.42 5.93
CA ILE A 125 5.26 10.35 6.78
C ILE A 125 4.55 10.72 8.09
N ASN A 126 3.39 10.14 8.36
CA ASN A 126 2.54 10.44 9.51
C ASN A 126 3.06 9.81 10.82
N GLN A 127 2.28 9.89 11.89
CA GLN A 127 2.57 9.31 13.19
C GLN A 127 3.89 9.78 13.81
N GLY A 128 4.20 11.08 13.69
CA GLY A 128 5.32 11.71 14.38
C GLY A 128 6.61 11.78 13.59
N LEU A 129 6.67 11.33 12.32
CA LEU A 129 7.87 11.54 11.49
C LEU A 129 7.97 13.01 11.08
N LEU A 130 7.03 13.53 10.30
CA LEU A 130 7.02 14.92 9.86
C LEU A 130 5.75 15.64 10.33
N SER A 131 5.92 16.88 10.75
CA SER A 131 4.80 17.81 10.94
C SER A 131 4.49 18.58 9.66
N LEU A 132 3.30 19.21 9.56
CA LEU A 132 2.96 20.11 8.45
C LEU A 132 3.93 21.29 8.36
N ASP A 133 4.40 21.81 9.50
CA ASP A 133 5.39 22.90 9.52
C ASP A 133 6.76 22.42 9.03
N ALA A 134 7.15 21.19 9.35
CA ALA A 134 8.38 20.57 8.82
C ALA A 134 8.30 20.38 7.30
N LEU A 135 7.16 19.88 6.78
CA LEU A 135 6.92 19.77 5.34
C LEU A 135 7.01 21.13 4.64
N ARG A 136 6.45 22.18 5.24
CA ARG A 136 6.54 23.55 4.73
C ARG A 136 7.97 24.07 4.72
N ARG A 137 8.80 23.70 5.71
CA ARG A 137 10.24 24.01 5.68
C ARG A 137 10.98 23.27 4.59
N LEU A 138 10.71 21.98 4.44
CA LEU A 138 11.29 21.17 3.35
C LEU A 138 10.95 21.74 1.97
N SER A 139 9.70 22.20 1.74
CA SER A 139 9.30 22.78 0.45
C SER A 139 10.03 24.07 0.09
N LYS A 140 10.65 24.75 1.06
CA LYS A 140 11.45 25.98 0.84
C LYS A 140 12.93 25.72 0.52
N LEU A 141 13.38 24.46 0.52
CA LEU A 141 14.78 24.13 0.25
C LEU A 141 15.15 24.20 -1.24
N GLY A 142 14.19 24.46 -2.12
CA GLY A 142 14.43 24.53 -3.57
C GLY A 142 14.72 23.18 -4.23
N LYS A 143 14.41 22.08 -3.55
CA LYS A 143 14.57 20.70 -4.07
C LYS A 143 13.23 20.14 -4.52
N PRO A 144 13.18 19.34 -5.61
CA PRO A 144 11.99 18.60 -5.97
C PRO A 144 11.57 17.66 -4.83
N ILE A 145 10.27 17.62 -4.54
CA ILE A 145 9.69 16.73 -3.54
C ILE A 145 8.64 15.85 -4.21
N PHE A 146 8.99 14.59 -4.40
CA PHE A 146 8.03 13.58 -4.84
C PHE A 146 7.27 13.00 -3.65
N SER A 147 6.03 12.61 -3.86
CA SER A 147 5.22 11.93 -2.85
C SER A 147 4.47 10.77 -3.48
N THR A 148 4.87 9.53 -3.16
CA THR A 148 4.08 8.35 -3.50
C THR A 148 2.91 8.25 -2.54
N LEU A 149 1.71 8.27 -3.09
CA LEU A 149 0.47 8.14 -2.36
C LEU A 149 0.25 6.66 -2.00
N HIS A 150 0.37 6.33 -0.72
CA HIS A 150 -0.01 5.04 -0.17
C HIS A 150 -1.38 5.10 0.48
N ASP A 151 -1.89 6.30 0.63
CA ASP A 151 -3.22 6.69 1.07
C ASP A 151 -3.52 8.13 0.60
N LEU A 152 -4.71 8.61 0.86
CA LEU A 152 -5.15 9.94 0.42
C LEU A 152 -4.95 11.04 1.47
N TRP A 153 -4.12 10.82 2.49
CA TRP A 153 -3.94 11.81 3.56
C TRP A 153 -3.53 13.19 3.03
N ALA A 154 -2.68 13.28 2.02
CA ALA A 154 -2.25 14.55 1.43
C ALA A 154 -3.45 15.35 0.88
N ALA A 155 -4.44 14.67 0.33
CA ALA A 155 -5.60 15.26 -0.31
C ALA A 155 -6.85 15.42 0.60
N THR A 156 -6.79 14.94 1.85
CA THR A 156 -7.90 15.02 2.84
C THR A 156 -7.60 16.05 3.93
N GLY A 157 -8.55 16.26 4.85
CA GLY A 157 -8.27 17.00 6.09
C GLY A 157 -7.32 16.22 6.98
N ILE A 158 -7.78 15.07 7.49
CA ILE A 158 -7.03 14.25 8.46
C ILE A 158 -7.08 12.76 8.18
N CYS A 159 -8.05 12.26 7.41
CA CYS A 159 -8.22 10.82 7.19
C CYS A 159 -7.23 10.28 6.16
N HIS A 160 -6.90 8.99 6.31
CA HIS A 160 -6.07 8.26 5.36
C HIS A 160 -6.88 7.81 4.14
N LEU A 161 -8.16 7.47 4.36
CA LEU A 161 -9.11 7.10 3.30
C LEU A 161 -10.39 7.91 3.48
N PRO A 162 -10.85 8.64 2.45
CA PRO A 162 -12.10 9.40 2.50
C PRO A 162 -13.32 8.51 2.21
N LEU A 163 -13.38 7.35 2.85
CA LEU A 163 -14.44 6.36 2.67
C LEU A 163 -15.16 6.11 3.98
N GLU A 164 -16.47 5.98 3.88
CA GLU A 164 -17.34 5.45 4.93
C GLU A 164 -17.68 4.00 4.60
N PHE A 165 -17.58 3.13 5.60
CA PHE A 165 -17.82 1.70 5.44
C PHE A 165 -19.07 1.32 6.22
N SER A 166 -19.95 0.53 5.58
CA SER A 166 -21.07 -0.15 6.21
C SER A 166 -21.00 -1.65 5.90
N PRO A 167 -21.78 -2.50 6.55
CA PRO A 167 -21.86 -3.92 6.21
C PRO A 167 -22.30 -4.17 4.76
N GLU A 168 -23.10 -3.27 4.20
CA GLU A 168 -23.70 -3.39 2.87
C GLU A 168 -22.86 -2.71 1.77
N GLY A 169 -21.83 -1.92 2.15
CA GLY A 169 -21.07 -1.22 1.15
C GLY A 169 -20.05 -0.21 1.67
N SER A 170 -19.43 0.45 0.72
CA SER A 170 -18.57 1.61 0.97
C SER A 170 -19.00 2.78 0.11
N SER A 171 -18.92 3.98 0.65
CA SER A 171 -19.22 5.22 -0.07
C SER A 171 -18.13 6.26 0.16
N LEU A 172 -17.98 7.17 -0.80
CA LEU A 172 -17.09 8.31 -0.63
C LEU A 172 -17.67 9.23 0.45
N CYS A 173 -16.82 9.66 1.38
CA CYS A 173 -17.22 10.63 2.41
C CYS A 173 -17.73 11.93 1.75
N PRO A 174 -18.98 12.35 2.00
CA PRO A 174 -19.57 13.52 1.33
C PRO A 174 -18.84 14.83 1.69
N ARG A 175 -18.09 14.85 2.80
CA ARG A 175 -17.29 16.01 3.22
C ARG A 175 -15.97 16.15 2.48
N TYR A 176 -15.49 15.09 1.87
CA TYR A 176 -14.24 15.07 1.12
C TYR A 176 -14.25 16.09 -0.03
N GLU A 177 -15.32 16.13 -0.81
CA GLU A 177 -15.47 16.96 -2.00
C GLU A 177 -15.83 18.43 -1.73
N VAL A 178 -16.11 18.78 -0.47
CA VAL A 178 -16.47 20.15 -0.06
C VAL A 178 -15.49 20.78 0.92
N GLY A 179 -14.30 20.19 1.08
CA GLY A 179 -13.22 20.74 1.87
C GLY A 179 -13.25 20.37 3.35
N CYS A 180 -13.75 19.18 3.68
CA CYS A 180 -13.82 18.63 5.04
C CYS A 180 -14.64 19.47 6.04
N GLY A 181 -14.52 19.17 7.33
CA GLY A 181 -15.42 19.70 8.37
C GLY A 181 -16.61 18.79 8.60
N LEU A 182 -17.28 18.89 9.75
CA LEU A 182 -18.32 17.94 10.17
C LEU A 182 -17.86 16.49 10.01
N CYS A 183 -16.59 16.22 10.38
CA CYS A 183 -15.92 14.95 10.09
C CYS A 183 -16.59 13.78 10.84
N PRO A 184 -17.12 12.75 10.15
CA PRO A 184 -17.77 11.62 10.81
C PRO A 184 -16.79 10.82 11.69
N LEU A 185 -15.48 10.87 11.36
CA LEU A 185 -14.43 10.27 12.18
C LEU A 185 -14.12 11.06 13.46
N LEU A 186 -14.66 12.28 13.61
CA LEU A 186 -14.57 13.14 14.80
C LEU A 186 -15.94 13.44 15.40
N GLY A 187 -16.95 12.62 15.11
CA GLY A 187 -18.30 12.78 15.64
C GLY A 187 -19.17 13.84 14.93
N GLY A 188 -18.71 14.47 13.86
CA GLY A 188 -19.49 15.25 12.89
C GLY A 188 -20.28 16.49 13.41
N LYS A 189 -19.95 17.03 14.59
CA LYS A 189 -20.79 18.00 15.30
C LYS A 189 -20.57 19.47 14.88
N LYS A 190 -19.40 19.80 14.32
CA LYS A 190 -19.03 21.20 14.02
C LYS A 190 -18.37 21.27 12.63
N LEU A 191 -18.77 22.28 11.83
CA LEU A 191 -18.13 22.53 10.53
C LEU A 191 -16.65 22.92 10.72
N GLU A 192 -16.36 23.79 11.66
CA GLU A 192 -14.99 24.19 12.02
C GLU A 192 -14.41 23.21 13.05
N ASP A 193 -14.22 21.99 12.63
CA ASP A 193 -13.55 20.94 13.42
C ASP A 193 -12.05 20.83 13.08
N LEU A 194 -11.38 19.87 13.71
CA LEU A 194 -9.97 19.61 13.47
C LEU A 194 -9.68 19.25 12.00
N SER A 195 -10.60 18.55 11.34
CA SER A 195 -10.42 18.16 9.93
C SER A 195 -10.41 19.37 9.00
N ARG A 196 -11.30 20.34 9.20
CA ARG A 196 -11.34 21.58 8.44
C ARG A 196 -10.12 22.45 8.69
N SER A 197 -9.71 22.56 9.97
CA SER A 197 -8.53 23.33 10.34
C SER A 197 -7.25 22.77 9.71
N VAL A 198 -7.05 21.45 9.74
CA VAL A 198 -5.90 20.80 9.12
C VAL A 198 -5.95 20.88 7.61
N TRP A 199 -7.16 20.72 7.01
CA TRP A 199 -7.36 20.86 5.57
C TRP A 199 -6.86 22.22 5.06
N ARG A 200 -7.25 23.33 5.71
CA ARG A 200 -6.78 24.67 5.33
C ARG A 200 -5.26 24.82 5.43
N LYS A 201 -4.64 24.20 6.45
CA LYS A 201 -3.16 24.26 6.62
C LYS A 201 -2.40 23.49 5.56
N LYS A 202 -3.03 22.56 4.88
CA LYS A 202 -2.44 21.73 3.81
C LYS A 202 -2.44 22.41 2.43
N ALA A 203 -3.03 23.61 2.25
CA ALA A 203 -3.13 24.24 0.94
C ALA A 203 -1.79 24.32 0.18
N PHE A 204 -0.66 24.53 0.89
CA PHE A 204 0.67 24.55 0.28
C PHE A 204 1.12 23.22 -0.33
N LEU A 205 0.47 22.11 0.00
CA LEU A 205 0.77 20.80 -0.59
C LEU A 205 0.33 20.68 -2.05
N ALA A 206 -0.58 21.53 -2.49
CA ALA A 206 -1.00 21.60 -3.90
C ALA A 206 -0.07 22.46 -4.77
N GLU A 207 0.95 23.06 -4.18
CA GLU A 207 1.88 23.98 -4.84
C GLU A 207 3.25 23.33 -5.05
N PRO A 208 4.07 23.81 -6.00
CA PRO A 208 5.47 23.38 -6.10
C PRO A 208 6.22 23.58 -4.77
N PRO A 209 7.20 22.73 -4.46
CA PRO A 209 7.85 21.75 -5.32
C PRO A 209 7.28 20.32 -5.23
N PHE A 210 6.03 20.13 -4.78
CA PHE A 210 5.45 18.79 -4.64
C PHE A 210 5.04 18.19 -5.99
N SER A 211 5.38 16.91 -6.18
CA SER A 211 4.97 16.08 -7.31
C SER A 211 4.36 14.79 -6.78
N TYR A 212 3.12 14.48 -7.14
CA TYR A 212 2.42 13.31 -6.61
C TYR A 212 2.42 12.14 -7.58
N ILE A 213 2.59 10.94 -7.02
CA ILE A 213 2.54 9.66 -7.71
C ILE A 213 1.48 8.80 -7.04
N ALA A 214 0.38 8.54 -7.74
CA ALA A 214 -0.63 7.58 -7.32
C ALA A 214 -0.18 6.16 -7.69
N VAL A 215 -0.41 5.19 -6.81
CA VAL A 215 -0.02 3.79 -7.06
C VAL A 215 -1.06 3.02 -7.88
N SER A 216 -2.23 3.63 -8.12
CA SER A 216 -3.29 3.11 -8.99
C SER A 216 -4.09 4.24 -9.64
N ARG A 217 -4.77 3.90 -10.75
CA ARG A 217 -5.69 4.84 -11.41
C ARG A 217 -6.89 5.19 -10.53
N SER A 218 -7.32 4.27 -9.69
CA SER A 218 -8.41 4.51 -8.74
C SER A 218 -8.03 5.56 -7.71
N GLU A 219 -6.82 5.46 -7.16
CA GLU A 219 -6.29 6.44 -6.21
C GLU A 219 -6.09 7.82 -6.86
N ALA A 220 -5.57 7.86 -8.10
CA ALA A 220 -5.44 9.11 -8.85
C ALA A 220 -6.79 9.81 -9.02
N ARG A 221 -7.84 9.10 -9.43
CA ARG A 221 -9.20 9.64 -9.55
C ARG A 221 -9.73 10.18 -8.22
N LEU A 222 -9.48 9.49 -7.11
CA LEU A 222 -9.87 9.98 -5.80
C LEU A 222 -9.09 11.24 -5.41
N PHE A 223 -7.79 11.29 -5.68
CA PHE A 223 -6.96 12.47 -5.41
C PHE A 223 -7.47 13.72 -6.17
N GLU A 224 -7.81 13.59 -7.45
CA GLU A 224 -8.33 14.67 -8.30
C GLU A 224 -9.66 15.24 -7.80
N ARG A 225 -10.51 14.42 -7.15
CA ARG A 225 -11.78 14.85 -6.58
C ARG A 225 -11.63 15.77 -5.38
N SER A 226 -10.44 15.88 -4.80
CA SER A 226 -10.19 16.75 -3.65
C SER A 226 -10.15 18.23 -4.07
N PRO A 227 -10.98 19.11 -3.50
CA PRO A 227 -10.85 20.54 -3.72
C PRO A 227 -9.49 21.10 -3.26
N LEU A 228 -8.82 20.43 -2.32
CA LEU A 228 -7.48 20.81 -1.86
C LEU A 228 -6.45 20.71 -2.98
N MET A 229 -6.59 19.72 -3.86
CA MET A 229 -5.64 19.42 -4.94
C MET A 229 -6.06 19.95 -6.30
N ARG A 230 -7.12 20.78 -6.36
CA ARG A 230 -7.66 21.29 -7.63
C ARG A 230 -6.64 22.10 -8.43
N SER A 231 -5.79 22.91 -7.76
CA SER A 231 -4.72 23.66 -8.44
C SER A 231 -3.57 22.77 -8.91
N TYR A 232 -3.34 21.63 -8.26
CA TYR A 232 -2.33 20.67 -8.66
C TYR A 232 -2.76 19.89 -9.92
N GLY A 233 -4.00 19.43 -9.98
CA GLY A 233 -4.53 18.57 -11.05
C GLY A 233 -4.30 17.08 -10.81
N ALA A 234 -4.11 16.31 -11.88
CA ALA A 234 -3.94 14.87 -11.83
C ALA A 234 -2.54 14.46 -11.36
N PRO A 235 -2.43 13.52 -10.40
CA PRO A 235 -1.15 12.90 -10.07
C PRO A 235 -0.71 11.96 -11.20
N SER A 236 0.58 11.77 -11.35
CA SER A 236 1.06 10.71 -12.24
C SER A 236 0.77 9.33 -11.63
N VAL A 237 0.53 8.32 -12.46
CA VAL A 237 0.31 6.95 -11.97
C VAL A 237 1.59 6.14 -12.19
N LEU A 238 2.08 5.49 -11.11
CA LEU A 238 3.20 4.56 -11.16
C LEU A 238 2.98 3.50 -10.06
N PRO A 239 2.94 2.21 -10.39
CA PRO A 239 2.67 1.17 -9.43
C PRO A 239 3.81 0.99 -8.42
N ASN A 240 3.51 0.36 -7.28
CA ASN A 240 4.55 -0.05 -6.35
C ASN A 240 5.47 -1.11 -6.98
N PRO A 241 6.79 -1.02 -6.77
CA PRO A 241 7.74 -1.98 -7.31
C PRO A 241 7.62 -3.35 -6.63
N ILE A 242 7.71 -4.43 -7.43
CA ILE A 242 7.73 -5.81 -6.95
C ILE A 242 9.04 -6.48 -7.40
N ASP A 243 9.71 -7.14 -6.47
CA ASP A 243 10.90 -7.95 -6.78
C ASP A 243 10.48 -9.26 -7.47
N LEU A 244 10.53 -9.25 -8.80
CA LEU A 244 10.18 -10.41 -9.61
C LEU A 244 11.20 -11.55 -9.55
N GLY A 245 12.41 -11.32 -9.06
CA GLY A 245 13.39 -12.35 -8.79
C GLY A 245 13.05 -13.14 -7.53
N LEU A 246 12.68 -12.41 -6.49
CA LEU A 246 12.24 -12.96 -5.21
C LEU A 246 10.88 -13.66 -5.34
N PHE A 247 9.88 -12.98 -5.90
CA PHE A 247 8.57 -13.58 -6.20
C PHE A 247 8.62 -14.23 -7.58
N SER A 248 9.10 -15.49 -7.61
CA SER A 248 9.23 -16.26 -8.84
C SER A 248 8.94 -17.75 -8.59
N PRO A 249 8.50 -18.49 -9.60
CA PRO A 249 8.35 -19.95 -9.49
C PRO A 249 9.63 -20.64 -9.05
N LYS A 250 10.80 -20.17 -9.53
CA LYS A 250 12.11 -20.72 -9.15
C LYS A 250 12.39 -20.58 -7.65
N THR A 251 12.16 -19.39 -7.08
CA THR A 251 12.34 -19.15 -5.64
C THR A 251 11.39 -19.99 -4.82
N ALA A 252 10.14 -20.08 -5.25
CA ALA A 252 9.11 -20.86 -4.57
C ALA A 252 9.47 -22.36 -4.55
N LEU A 253 9.90 -22.93 -5.67
CA LEU A 253 10.31 -24.35 -5.76
C LEU A 253 11.55 -24.67 -4.94
N GLY A 254 12.42 -23.70 -4.69
CA GLY A 254 13.61 -23.85 -3.84
C GLY A 254 13.34 -23.94 -2.33
N MET A 255 12.09 -23.72 -1.90
CA MET A 255 11.68 -23.79 -0.50
C MET A 255 11.11 -25.18 -0.15
N PRO A 256 11.31 -25.67 1.08
CA PRO A 256 10.76 -26.96 1.51
C PRO A 256 9.23 -26.94 1.53
N MET A 257 8.62 -28.13 1.52
CA MET A 257 7.19 -28.28 1.75
C MET A 257 6.86 -27.95 3.20
N PRO A 258 5.87 -27.13 3.45
CA PRO A 258 5.47 -26.82 4.84
C PRO A 258 4.65 -27.97 5.45
N ASP A 259 4.73 -28.13 6.77
CA ASP A 259 4.09 -29.21 7.52
C ASP A 259 2.56 -29.21 7.42
N TRP A 260 1.96 -28.05 7.15
CA TRP A 260 0.50 -27.93 6.99
C TRP A 260 -0.01 -28.38 5.62
N TRP A 261 0.89 -28.59 4.64
CA TRP A 261 0.48 -28.97 3.30
C TRP A 261 0.10 -30.47 3.24
N GLN A 262 -1.01 -30.77 2.54
CA GLN A 262 -1.49 -32.12 2.34
C GLN A 262 -1.80 -32.35 0.87
N GLU A 263 -1.39 -33.48 0.33
CA GLU A 263 -1.71 -33.88 -1.04
C GLU A 263 -3.23 -34.03 -1.27
N GLY A 264 -3.72 -33.60 -2.44
CA GLY A 264 -5.14 -33.69 -2.80
C GLY A 264 -6.02 -32.58 -2.24
N ARG A 265 -5.49 -31.72 -1.36
CA ARG A 265 -6.18 -30.49 -0.89
C ARG A 265 -6.02 -29.34 -1.88
N ILE A 266 -7.04 -28.49 -1.97
CA ILE A 266 -7.01 -27.22 -2.72
C ILE A 266 -6.79 -26.10 -1.72
N TYR A 267 -5.64 -25.45 -1.80
CA TYR A 267 -5.31 -24.32 -0.92
C TYR A 267 -5.68 -22.99 -1.56
N LEU A 268 -6.33 -22.13 -0.77
CA LEU A 268 -6.65 -20.74 -1.11
C LEU A 268 -6.01 -19.86 -0.06
N THR A 269 -5.20 -18.90 -0.47
CA THR A 269 -4.47 -18.05 0.46
C THR A 269 -5.07 -16.65 0.55
N LEU A 270 -5.15 -16.11 1.76
CA LEU A 270 -5.46 -14.71 2.03
C LEU A 270 -4.32 -14.11 2.85
N VAL A 271 -3.77 -12.99 2.38
CA VAL A 271 -2.61 -12.32 3.00
C VAL A 271 -2.95 -10.87 3.33
N ALA A 272 -2.79 -10.51 4.60
CA ALA A 272 -2.90 -9.12 5.05
C ALA A 272 -2.00 -8.88 6.26
N ALA A 273 -1.54 -7.64 6.49
CA ALA A 273 -0.80 -7.30 7.70
C ALA A 273 -1.61 -7.60 8.98
N ARG A 274 -2.94 -7.39 8.89
CA ARG A 274 -3.91 -7.73 9.93
C ARG A 274 -5.18 -8.29 9.27
N LEU A 275 -5.45 -9.56 9.53
CA LEU A 275 -6.55 -10.30 8.90
C LEU A 275 -7.94 -9.90 9.42
N ASP A 276 -8.03 -9.52 10.70
CA ASP A 276 -9.25 -9.07 11.36
C ASP A 276 -9.48 -7.55 11.27
N ASP A 277 -8.84 -6.87 10.31
CA ASP A 277 -9.12 -5.47 9.98
C ASP A 277 -10.35 -5.38 9.07
N ASP A 278 -11.35 -4.60 9.47
CA ASP A 278 -12.62 -4.47 8.75
C ASP A 278 -12.44 -4.03 7.29
N VAL A 279 -11.41 -3.21 6.98
CA VAL A 279 -11.08 -2.79 5.61
C VAL A 279 -10.63 -3.97 4.74
N LYS A 280 -10.08 -5.03 5.35
CA LYS A 280 -9.69 -6.26 4.64
C LYS A 280 -10.85 -7.24 4.43
N GLY A 281 -12.05 -6.88 4.91
CA GLY A 281 -13.29 -7.61 4.67
C GLY A 281 -13.31 -9.05 5.19
N PRO A 282 -12.85 -9.31 6.45
CA PRO A 282 -12.88 -10.68 6.97
C PRO A 282 -14.30 -11.26 7.08
N HIS A 283 -15.31 -10.42 7.32
CA HIS A 283 -16.71 -10.82 7.28
C HIS A 283 -17.17 -11.27 5.89
N LEU A 284 -16.62 -10.67 4.83
CA LEU A 284 -16.88 -11.09 3.44
C LEU A 284 -16.23 -12.43 3.14
N LEU A 285 -15.02 -12.71 3.66
CA LEU A 285 -14.41 -14.04 3.55
C LEU A 285 -15.30 -15.11 4.19
N MET A 286 -15.84 -14.82 5.40
CA MET A 286 -16.74 -15.74 6.09
C MET A 286 -18.02 -16.00 5.29
N ALA A 287 -18.60 -14.96 4.68
CA ALA A 287 -19.77 -15.09 3.81
C ALA A 287 -19.45 -15.93 2.55
N ILE A 288 -18.34 -15.64 1.87
CA ILE A 288 -17.88 -16.40 0.68
C ILE A 288 -17.67 -17.89 1.04
N ALA A 289 -17.10 -18.17 2.21
CA ALA A 289 -16.89 -19.55 2.67
C ALA A 289 -18.20 -20.30 2.89
N ARG A 290 -19.25 -19.63 3.42
CA ARG A 290 -20.59 -20.20 3.55
C ARG A 290 -21.22 -20.47 2.17
N GLU A 291 -21.16 -19.50 1.26
CA GLU A 291 -21.65 -19.66 -0.12
C GLU A 291 -20.99 -20.86 -0.83
N LEU A 292 -19.67 -21.03 -0.66
CA LEU A 292 -18.96 -22.19 -1.22
C LEU A 292 -19.45 -23.50 -0.60
N GLN A 293 -19.64 -23.54 0.71
CA GLN A 293 -20.11 -24.73 1.41
C GLN A 293 -21.53 -25.13 1.00
N GLU A 294 -22.43 -24.16 0.83
CA GLU A 294 -23.83 -24.37 0.47
C GLU A 294 -24.02 -24.73 -1.00
N ARG A 295 -23.35 -24.01 -1.90
CA ARG A 295 -23.57 -24.13 -3.35
C ARG A 295 -22.66 -25.17 -4.02
N TYR A 296 -21.47 -25.41 -3.45
CA TYR A 296 -20.43 -26.27 -4.01
C TYR A 296 -19.86 -27.26 -2.98
N PRO A 297 -20.67 -28.03 -2.23
CA PRO A 297 -20.22 -28.83 -1.08
C PRO A 297 -19.12 -29.84 -1.42
N LYS A 298 -19.20 -30.48 -2.61
CA LYS A 298 -18.14 -31.42 -3.06
C LYS A 298 -16.80 -30.72 -3.32
N LEU A 299 -16.81 -29.48 -3.79
CA LEU A 299 -15.60 -28.68 -3.99
C LEU A 299 -15.10 -28.16 -2.65
N ALA A 300 -15.99 -27.60 -1.82
CA ALA A 300 -15.70 -27.07 -0.51
C ALA A 300 -15.02 -28.08 0.43
N SER A 301 -15.43 -29.36 0.38
CA SER A 301 -14.83 -30.43 1.20
C SER A 301 -13.33 -30.65 0.89
N ARG A 302 -12.85 -30.22 -0.26
CA ARG A 302 -11.44 -30.31 -0.69
C ARG A 302 -10.65 -29.04 -0.42
N ILE A 303 -11.31 -27.91 -0.12
CA ILE A 303 -10.66 -26.60 0.09
C ILE A 303 -10.13 -26.50 1.51
N SER A 304 -8.98 -25.86 1.65
CA SER A 304 -8.45 -25.36 2.92
C SER A 304 -7.90 -23.95 2.72
N LEU A 305 -8.21 -23.03 3.64
CA LEU A 305 -7.72 -21.66 3.60
C LEU A 305 -6.35 -21.56 4.28
N VAL A 306 -5.46 -20.76 3.73
CA VAL A 306 -4.18 -20.39 4.35
C VAL A 306 -4.24 -18.90 4.68
N LEU A 307 -4.35 -18.60 5.97
CA LEU A 307 -4.49 -17.24 6.49
C LEU A 307 -3.12 -16.72 6.95
N VAL A 308 -2.59 -15.73 6.24
CA VAL A 308 -1.28 -15.14 6.52
C VAL A 308 -1.44 -13.70 7.01
N GLY A 309 -1.10 -13.47 8.26
CA GLY A 309 -1.20 -12.15 8.90
C GLY A 309 -1.58 -12.22 10.37
N ALA A 310 -1.51 -11.09 11.05
CA ALA A 310 -1.88 -11.02 12.46
C ALA A 310 -3.41 -11.08 12.63
N ILE A 311 -3.86 -11.85 13.61
CA ILE A 311 -5.25 -11.88 14.10
C ILE A 311 -5.20 -11.35 15.53
N ARG A 312 -5.86 -10.23 15.80
CA ARG A 312 -5.87 -9.59 17.15
C ARG A 312 -7.13 -9.89 17.93
N ARG A 313 -8.25 -10.18 17.26
CA ARG A 313 -9.51 -10.59 17.87
C ARG A 313 -9.50 -12.11 17.98
N GLU A 314 -9.30 -12.60 19.20
CA GLU A 314 -9.33 -14.04 19.48
C GLU A 314 -10.66 -14.65 19.02
N GLY A 315 -10.61 -15.86 18.45
CA GLY A 315 -11.79 -16.57 17.98
C GLY A 315 -12.49 -15.97 16.75
N TYR A 316 -11.94 -14.93 16.13
CA TYR A 316 -12.63 -14.23 15.03
C TYR A 316 -13.00 -15.14 13.86
N PHE A 317 -12.21 -16.15 13.55
CA PHE A 317 -12.43 -17.10 12.45
C PHE A 317 -12.96 -18.46 12.89
N ASP A 318 -13.38 -18.64 14.16
CA ASP A 318 -13.88 -19.93 14.67
C ASP A 318 -15.15 -20.41 13.94
N GLU A 319 -15.96 -19.46 13.43
CA GLU A 319 -17.16 -19.75 12.65
C GLU A 319 -16.91 -19.83 11.12
N LEU A 320 -15.65 -19.90 10.69
CA LEU A 320 -15.33 -19.98 9.26
C LEU A 320 -15.78 -21.33 8.71
N ALA A 321 -16.65 -21.32 7.71
CA ALA A 321 -17.29 -22.54 7.17
C ALA A 321 -16.33 -23.49 6.40
N LEU A 322 -15.08 -23.07 6.17
CA LEU A 322 -14.04 -23.88 5.54
C LEU A 322 -12.88 -24.14 6.50
N PRO A 323 -12.23 -25.31 6.41
CA PRO A 323 -11.00 -25.55 7.17
C PRO A 323 -9.92 -24.51 6.84
N TYR A 324 -9.13 -24.12 7.84
CA TYR A 324 -8.06 -23.16 7.63
C TYR A 324 -6.81 -23.45 8.47
N VAL A 325 -5.69 -22.92 8.01
CA VAL A 325 -4.43 -22.83 8.75
C VAL A 325 -4.09 -21.35 8.90
N ALA A 326 -3.88 -20.89 10.13
CA ALA A 326 -3.43 -19.53 10.42
C ALA A 326 -1.92 -19.54 10.69
N LEU A 327 -1.14 -18.91 9.80
CA LEU A 327 0.33 -18.90 9.87
C LEU A 327 0.90 -17.70 10.64
N GLY A 328 0.03 -16.78 11.09
CA GLY A 328 0.51 -15.53 11.67
C GLY A 328 1.22 -14.66 10.62
N SER A 329 2.07 -13.74 11.09
CA SER A 329 2.82 -12.85 10.21
C SER A 329 4.07 -13.54 9.65
N VAL A 330 4.08 -13.80 8.35
CA VAL A 330 5.24 -14.34 7.62
C VAL A 330 6.11 -13.17 7.16
N ARG A 331 7.34 -13.09 7.65
CA ARG A 331 8.31 -12.01 7.32
C ARG A 331 9.28 -12.41 6.22
N ASP A 332 9.56 -13.69 6.06
CA ASP A 332 10.39 -14.19 4.98
C ASP A 332 9.59 -14.25 3.68
N HIS A 333 9.95 -13.40 2.75
CA HIS A 333 9.29 -13.30 1.45
C HIS A 333 9.48 -14.56 0.59
N ARG A 334 10.51 -15.37 0.83
CA ARG A 334 10.70 -16.66 0.16
C ARG A 334 9.65 -17.67 0.63
N GLN A 335 9.38 -17.69 1.94
CA GLN A 335 8.29 -18.49 2.50
C GLN A 335 6.93 -18.01 1.94
N LEU A 336 6.75 -16.70 1.82
CA LEU A 336 5.52 -16.14 1.24
C LEU A 336 5.37 -16.54 -0.24
N ALA A 337 6.44 -16.49 -1.02
CA ALA A 337 6.45 -16.99 -2.40
C ALA A 337 6.11 -18.49 -2.47
N ARG A 338 6.61 -19.30 -1.51
CA ARG A 338 6.24 -20.72 -1.42
C ARG A 338 4.75 -20.90 -1.12
N ILE A 339 4.21 -20.17 -0.18
CA ILE A 339 2.77 -20.22 0.17
C ILE A 339 1.93 -19.88 -1.06
N TYR A 340 2.25 -18.82 -1.80
CA TYR A 340 1.55 -18.49 -3.04
C TYR A 340 1.62 -19.63 -4.06
N SER A 341 2.80 -20.22 -4.28
CA SER A 341 2.98 -21.31 -5.27
C SER A 341 2.21 -22.58 -4.95
N LEU A 342 1.91 -22.83 -3.68
CA LEU A 342 1.12 -23.96 -3.21
C LEU A 342 -0.38 -23.69 -3.24
N SER A 343 -0.78 -22.47 -3.52
CA SER A 343 -2.17 -22.04 -3.54
C SER A 343 -2.75 -22.10 -4.94
N ARG A 344 -3.96 -22.61 -5.07
CA ARG A 344 -4.71 -22.61 -6.34
C ARG A 344 -5.14 -21.21 -6.74
N ALA A 345 -5.36 -20.33 -5.74
CA ALA A 345 -5.61 -18.91 -5.95
C ALA A 345 -5.25 -18.10 -4.69
N LEU A 346 -4.89 -16.83 -4.89
CA LEU A 346 -4.87 -15.84 -3.83
C LEU A 346 -6.23 -15.12 -3.80
N LEU A 347 -6.78 -14.95 -2.61
CA LEU A 347 -8.02 -14.23 -2.36
C LEU A 347 -7.75 -12.84 -1.79
N SER A 348 -8.47 -11.84 -2.27
CA SER A 348 -8.56 -10.53 -1.64
C SER A 348 -10.03 -10.17 -1.42
N THR A 349 -10.42 -10.09 -0.15
CA THR A 349 -11.76 -9.68 0.26
C THR A 349 -11.83 -8.24 0.71
N SER A 350 -10.76 -7.46 0.46
CA SER A 350 -10.65 -6.05 0.87
C SER A 350 -11.83 -5.23 0.33
N ILE A 351 -12.35 -4.35 1.18
CA ILE A 351 -13.38 -3.37 0.83
C ILE A 351 -12.77 -2.21 0.05
N TYR A 352 -11.53 -1.89 0.35
CA TYR A 352 -10.72 -0.93 -0.39
C TYR A 352 -9.25 -1.35 -0.37
N GLU A 353 -8.61 -1.23 -1.52
CA GLU A 353 -7.20 -1.51 -1.68
C GLU A 353 -6.55 -0.43 -2.56
N THR A 354 -5.56 0.27 -2.02
CA THR A 354 -4.88 1.35 -2.74
C THR A 354 -4.12 0.81 -3.96
N PHE A 355 -3.41 -0.32 -3.78
CA PHE A 355 -2.70 -1.01 -4.86
C PHE A 355 -3.02 -2.51 -4.90
N GLY A 356 -2.61 -3.26 -3.87
CA GLY A 356 -2.75 -4.72 -3.83
C GLY A 356 -1.44 -5.45 -4.12
N GLN A 357 -0.37 -5.14 -3.38
CA GLN A 357 0.95 -5.75 -3.56
C GLN A 357 0.89 -7.28 -3.55
N THR A 358 0.13 -7.87 -2.62
CA THR A 358 -0.03 -9.32 -2.50
C THR A 358 -0.59 -9.98 -3.76
N LEU A 359 -1.48 -9.28 -4.48
CA LEU A 359 -2.01 -9.76 -5.77
C LEU A 359 -0.89 -9.87 -6.82
N VAL A 360 -0.05 -8.84 -6.92
CA VAL A 360 1.07 -8.86 -7.86
C VAL A 360 2.11 -9.91 -7.46
N GLU A 361 2.40 -10.06 -6.18
CA GLU A 361 3.30 -11.09 -5.64
C GLU A 361 2.84 -12.50 -6.01
N ALA A 362 1.54 -12.79 -5.84
CA ALA A 362 0.95 -14.08 -6.21
C ALA A 362 1.02 -14.31 -7.73
N LEU A 363 0.62 -13.33 -8.54
CA LEU A 363 0.73 -13.39 -9.99
C LEU A 363 2.18 -13.59 -10.44
N ALA A 364 3.15 -12.94 -9.79
CA ALA A 364 4.57 -13.07 -10.08
C ALA A 364 5.11 -14.49 -9.83
N VAL A 365 4.53 -15.23 -8.90
CA VAL A 365 4.83 -16.65 -8.65
C VAL A 365 4.07 -17.59 -9.62
N GLY A 366 3.06 -17.08 -10.31
CA GLY A 366 2.23 -17.86 -11.24
C GLY A 366 0.87 -18.26 -10.66
N THR A 367 0.45 -17.66 -9.55
CA THR A 367 -0.81 -17.97 -8.86
C THR A 367 -1.88 -16.98 -9.28
N PRO A 368 -3.02 -17.42 -9.81
CA PRO A 368 -4.13 -16.53 -10.17
C PRO A 368 -4.78 -15.92 -8.92
N VAL A 369 -5.49 -14.81 -9.13
CA VAL A 369 -6.03 -14.01 -8.03
C VAL A 369 -7.52 -13.75 -8.19
N VAL A 370 -8.26 -13.69 -7.08
CA VAL A 370 -9.67 -13.28 -7.06
C VAL A 370 -9.83 -12.13 -6.08
N SER A 371 -10.45 -11.05 -6.53
CA SER A 371 -10.65 -9.84 -5.72
C SER A 371 -11.98 -9.17 -6.04
N PHE A 372 -12.50 -8.43 -5.07
CA PHE A 372 -13.52 -7.43 -5.38
C PHE A 372 -12.95 -6.25 -6.20
N ARG A 373 -13.83 -5.57 -6.94
CA ARG A 373 -13.55 -4.25 -7.54
C ARG A 373 -13.51 -3.22 -6.42
N CYS A 374 -12.32 -2.95 -5.91
CA CYS A 374 -12.14 -2.14 -4.71
C CYS A 374 -10.93 -1.17 -4.81
N GLY A 375 -10.63 -0.73 -6.01
CA GLY A 375 -9.55 0.23 -6.28
C GLY A 375 -8.37 -0.37 -7.03
N GLY A 376 -7.20 -0.49 -6.39
CA GLY A 376 -5.97 -0.98 -7.01
C GLY A 376 -6.06 -2.33 -7.74
N PRO A 377 -6.83 -3.32 -7.25
CA PRO A 377 -7.02 -4.59 -7.96
C PRO A 377 -7.51 -4.45 -9.40
N GLU A 378 -8.24 -3.38 -9.73
CA GLU A 378 -8.74 -3.10 -11.07
C GLU A 378 -7.61 -2.76 -12.07
N ASP A 379 -6.45 -2.33 -11.57
CA ASP A 379 -5.27 -2.09 -12.38
C ASP A 379 -4.38 -3.33 -12.53
N ILE A 380 -4.57 -4.34 -11.68
CA ILE A 380 -3.74 -5.54 -11.60
C ILE A 380 -4.38 -6.71 -12.34
N ILE A 381 -5.68 -6.94 -12.10
CA ILE A 381 -6.39 -8.11 -12.57
C ILE A 381 -6.94 -7.88 -13.98
N LEU A 382 -6.55 -8.77 -14.88
CA LEU A 382 -7.15 -8.94 -16.21
C LEU A 382 -8.24 -9.99 -16.08
N ASP A 383 -9.49 -9.54 -15.94
CA ASP A 383 -10.65 -10.38 -15.65
C ASP A 383 -10.78 -11.53 -16.65
N GLY A 384 -10.91 -12.75 -16.13
CA GLY A 384 -10.96 -13.97 -16.95
C GLY A 384 -9.60 -14.41 -17.52
N THR A 385 -8.49 -13.73 -17.24
CA THR A 385 -7.17 -14.04 -17.79
C THR A 385 -6.17 -14.44 -16.71
N ASN A 386 -5.88 -13.57 -15.75
CA ASN A 386 -4.98 -13.85 -14.62
C ASN A 386 -5.71 -13.95 -13.28
N GLY A 387 -7.03 -13.81 -13.29
CA GLY A 387 -7.87 -13.83 -12.12
C GLY A 387 -9.29 -13.36 -12.41
N TYR A 388 -10.06 -13.11 -11.36
CA TYR A 388 -11.39 -12.55 -11.46
C TYR A 388 -11.54 -11.27 -10.62
N LEU A 389 -12.22 -10.28 -11.23
CA LEU A 389 -12.70 -9.07 -10.59
C LEU A 389 -14.22 -9.19 -10.36
N VAL A 390 -14.60 -9.29 -9.11
CA VAL A 390 -16.00 -9.44 -8.70
C VAL A 390 -16.56 -8.07 -8.29
N PRO A 391 -17.80 -7.72 -8.59
CA PRO A 391 -18.41 -6.51 -8.05
C PRO A 391 -18.32 -6.46 -6.53
N ALA A 392 -18.11 -5.26 -5.99
CA ALA A 392 -17.90 -5.08 -4.55
C ALA A 392 -19.08 -5.65 -3.75
N PHE A 393 -18.77 -6.37 -2.67
CA PHE A 393 -19.72 -7.01 -1.74
C PHE A 393 -20.57 -8.17 -2.29
N GLU A 394 -20.47 -8.54 -3.56
CA GLU A 394 -21.20 -9.66 -4.14
C GLU A 394 -20.55 -11.01 -3.79
N THR A 395 -20.79 -11.51 -2.58
CA THR A 395 -20.19 -12.75 -2.06
C THR A 395 -20.63 -14.00 -2.81
N VAL A 396 -21.86 -14.06 -3.28
CA VAL A 396 -22.38 -15.14 -4.13
C VAL A 396 -21.61 -15.20 -5.45
N THR A 397 -21.51 -14.07 -6.16
CA THR A 397 -20.76 -13.97 -7.42
C THR A 397 -19.28 -14.32 -7.20
N TYR A 398 -18.71 -13.93 -6.05
CA TYR A 398 -17.33 -14.26 -5.69
C TYR A 398 -17.14 -15.77 -5.55
N ALA A 399 -18.05 -16.44 -4.84
CA ALA A 399 -18.03 -17.90 -4.69
C ALA A 399 -18.17 -18.62 -6.03
N ASP A 400 -19.08 -18.16 -6.92
CA ASP A 400 -19.28 -18.71 -8.25
C ASP A 400 -18.02 -18.57 -9.13
N ARG A 401 -17.40 -17.37 -9.15
CA ARG A 401 -16.16 -17.13 -9.90
C ARG A 401 -14.99 -17.95 -9.35
N LEU A 402 -14.92 -18.09 -8.03
CA LEU A 402 -13.90 -18.92 -7.40
C LEU A 402 -14.12 -20.41 -7.76
N ALA A 403 -15.34 -20.93 -7.70
CA ALA A 403 -15.66 -22.31 -8.10
C ALA A 403 -15.31 -22.54 -9.58
N GLN A 404 -15.64 -21.59 -10.45
CA GLN A 404 -15.25 -21.62 -11.86
C GLN A 404 -13.74 -21.73 -12.04
N LEU A 405 -12.95 -20.88 -11.36
CA LEU A 405 -11.48 -20.89 -11.43
C LEU A 405 -10.91 -22.23 -10.94
N LEU A 406 -11.45 -22.76 -9.83
CA LEU A 406 -10.97 -24.01 -9.22
C LEU A 406 -11.26 -25.26 -10.06
N THR A 407 -12.31 -25.23 -10.89
CA THR A 407 -12.71 -26.34 -11.78
C THR A 407 -12.13 -26.21 -13.19
N THR A 408 -11.60 -25.03 -13.56
CA THR A 408 -10.94 -24.80 -14.85
C THR A 408 -9.60 -25.55 -14.92
N GLU A 409 -9.37 -26.29 -15.99
CA GLU A 409 -8.06 -26.86 -16.29
C GLU A 409 -7.12 -25.75 -16.75
N MET A 410 -5.98 -25.61 -16.09
CA MET A 410 -4.99 -24.57 -16.40
C MET A 410 -3.93 -25.14 -17.35
N LYS A 411 -4.20 -25.05 -18.66
CA LYS A 411 -3.21 -25.44 -19.67
C LYS A 411 -2.18 -24.34 -19.88
N ALA A 412 -0.95 -24.74 -20.19
CA ALA A 412 0.13 -23.82 -20.45
C ALA A 412 -0.24 -22.79 -21.53
N GLY A 413 -0.06 -21.52 -21.23
CA GLY A 413 -0.37 -20.39 -22.14
C GLY A 413 -1.85 -19.99 -22.18
N GLU A 414 -2.78 -20.77 -21.60
CA GLU A 414 -4.19 -20.43 -21.45
C GLU A 414 -4.45 -19.59 -20.19
N ALA A 415 -5.67 -19.08 -20.08
CA ALA A 415 -6.11 -18.30 -18.93
C ALA A 415 -5.82 -19.02 -17.60
N PHE A 416 -5.42 -18.23 -16.60
CA PHE A 416 -5.05 -18.68 -15.24
C PHE A 416 -3.81 -19.58 -15.18
N SER A 417 -3.15 -19.90 -16.31
CA SER A 417 -1.89 -20.66 -16.24
C SER A 417 -0.79 -19.87 -15.54
N PRO A 418 0.18 -20.55 -14.90
CA PRO A 418 1.29 -19.87 -14.21
C PRO A 418 2.05 -18.89 -15.10
N GLU A 419 2.24 -19.22 -16.38
CA GLU A 419 2.94 -18.39 -17.36
C GLU A 419 2.16 -17.10 -17.66
N VAL A 420 0.84 -17.18 -17.82
CA VAL A 420 -0.02 -16.02 -18.08
C VAL A 420 -0.09 -15.12 -16.85
N CYS A 421 -0.25 -15.70 -15.66
CA CYS A 421 -0.20 -14.96 -14.40
C CYS A 421 1.14 -14.23 -14.25
N ARG A 422 2.25 -14.93 -14.41
CA ARG A 422 3.61 -14.36 -14.32
C ARG A 422 3.84 -13.22 -15.29
N ARG A 423 3.49 -13.42 -16.56
CA ARG A 423 3.64 -12.39 -17.60
C ARG A 423 2.86 -11.14 -17.27
N SER A 424 1.67 -11.27 -16.69
CA SER A 424 0.84 -10.11 -16.30
C SER A 424 1.46 -9.28 -15.16
N ALA A 425 2.33 -9.88 -14.35
CA ALA A 425 3.04 -9.21 -13.27
C ALA A 425 4.31 -8.46 -13.71
N GLU A 426 4.85 -8.74 -14.90
CA GLU A 426 6.15 -8.20 -15.36
C GLU A 426 6.17 -6.66 -15.39
N ARG A 427 5.06 -6.03 -15.72
CA ARG A 427 4.92 -4.56 -15.75
C ARG A 427 5.08 -3.87 -14.38
N PHE A 428 5.03 -4.63 -13.29
CA PHE A 428 5.23 -4.17 -11.91
C PHE A 428 6.64 -4.43 -11.41
N GLY A 429 7.54 -4.89 -12.27
CA GLY A 429 8.90 -5.22 -11.92
C GLY A 429 9.66 -4.02 -11.38
N ALA A 430 10.41 -4.25 -10.31
CA ALA A 430 11.08 -3.19 -9.54
C ALA A 430 12.03 -2.35 -10.39
N GLU A 431 12.77 -2.96 -11.33
CA GLU A 431 13.70 -2.24 -12.21
C GLU A 431 12.97 -1.31 -13.19
N ALA A 432 11.86 -1.76 -13.78
CA ALA A 432 11.06 -0.94 -14.72
C ALA A 432 10.47 0.28 -14.02
N VAL A 433 9.91 0.07 -12.82
CA VAL A 433 9.36 1.15 -11.99
C VAL A 433 10.45 2.15 -11.58
N ALA A 434 11.63 1.66 -11.17
CA ALA A 434 12.74 2.52 -10.76
C ALA A 434 13.28 3.35 -11.96
N ARG A 435 13.36 2.78 -13.16
CA ARG A 435 13.79 3.51 -14.36
C ARG A 435 12.82 4.63 -14.72
N GLU A 436 11.52 4.36 -14.75
CA GLU A 436 10.51 5.37 -15.03
C GLU A 436 10.53 6.49 -13.99
N LEU A 437 10.71 6.14 -12.70
CA LEU A 437 10.82 7.12 -11.64
C LEU A 437 12.10 7.97 -11.75
N TYR A 438 13.22 7.35 -12.13
CA TYR A 438 14.48 8.05 -12.37
C TYR A 438 14.34 9.12 -13.47
N GLU A 439 13.65 8.80 -14.57
CA GLU A 439 13.36 9.77 -15.64
C GLU A 439 12.57 10.98 -15.12
N ARG A 440 11.57 10.72 -14.27
CA ARG A 440 10.77 11.79 -13.64
C ARG A 440 11.61 12.66 -12.72
N TYR A 441 12.53 12.08 -11.96
CA TYR A 441 13.45 12.82 -11.10
C TYR A 441 14.35 13.73 -11.94
N GLN A 442 14.93 13.20 -13.01
CA GLN A 442 15.78 14.00 -13.91
C GLN A 442 15.02 15.15 -14.58
N ALA A 443 13.82 14.89 -15.07
CA ALA A 443 12.96 15.92 -15.66
C ALA A 443 12.67 17.06 -14.67
N SER A 444 12.45 16.73 -13.38
CA SER A 444 12.17 17.74 -12.36
C SER A 444 13.38 18.63 -12.02
N LEU A 445 14.61 18.12 -12.20
CA LEU A 445 15.84 18.86 -11.96
C LEU A 445 16.23 19.76 -13.12
N THR A 446 15.77 19.44 -14.34
CA THR A 446 16.05 20.22 -15.55
C THR A 446 14.97 21.24 -15.88
N ALA A 447 13.78 21.11 -15.26
CA ALA A 447 12.71 22.08 -15.45
C ALA A 447 13.14 23.45 -14.93
N PRO A 448 12.99 24.55 -15.71
CA PRO A 448 13.30 25.88 -15.24
C PRO A 448 12.47 26.15 -13.98
N SER A 449 13.16 26.55 -12.89
CA SER A 449 12.47 26.96 -11.67
C SER A 449 11.52 28.10 -12.04
N SER A 450 10.20 27.84 -12.02
CA SER A 450 9.19 28.90 -12.13
C SER A 450 9.23 29.77 -10.87
N ARG A 451 10.34 30.50 -10.69
CA ARG A 451 10.45 31.61 -9.75
C ARG A 451 10.26 32.89 -10.56
N SER A 452 9.06 33.38 -10.63
CA SER A 452 8.76 34.79 -10.85
C SER A 452 7.73 35.24 -9.84
#